data_31d95c2bf3f1e43271fa691aff6c263b
#
_entry.id   31d95c2bf3f1e43271fa691aff6c263b
#
_cell.length_a   1.000
_cell.length_b   1.000
_cell.length_c   1.000
_cell.angle_alpha   90.00
_cell.angle_beta   90.00
_cell.angle_gamma   90.00
#
_symmetry.space_group_name_H-M   'P 1'
#
loop_
_entity.id
_entity.type
_entity.pdbx_description
1 polymer ?
#
loop_
_entity_poly.entity_id
_entity_poly.type
_entity_poly.pdbx_seq_one_letter_code
_entity_poly.pdbx_strand_id
1 'polypeptide(L)'
;VYKRQLLAGLYSAARESAMAEPDSYSEDGMNRILLQLRAEAEQSAEPAVKPNVVLVVSESFFDPTRLPGVSFSADPVPNFHTLAEAFPSGVFLSNTYAGGTGNVEMELFTGIPSAFLGAGESLTGLGDTSAYRRVPSLARVFGAAGYETLFVHSYNDELYDRARNIPALGFDQIIYQDDFLVDKTYAGGYVSDDTLADELIARFEAKGDGPVFLYGLTMENHQPYFGGKFNTPAPVAASADNLSGEEAGVLDALVHGLTDADAALGKLTDYFAQAEEPTILVFLGDHLPGLSLGGDDTLYTRLGYASSADTGSWDAEELKRMHSTDFLVWNNFGAELEAPAEVSCTGLGTYLLGWAGLPKPLYFQWVSAAMEEMTLYPVSY
;
A
#
# COMPACT_ATOMS: atom_id res chain seq x y z
N VAL A 1 20.62 22.37 34.01
CA VAL A 1 20.71 20.90 33.83
C VAL A 1 19.85 20.47 32.66
N TYR A 2 18.55 20.79 32.64
CA TYR A 2 17.61 20.36 31.58
C TYR A 2 17.99 20.78 30.15
N LYS A 3 18.48 22.00 29.91
CA LYS A 3 18.90 22.44 28.58
C LYS A 3 20.09 21.65 28.03
N ARG A 4 21.03 21.23 28.89
CA ARG A 4 22.19 20.40 28.47
C ARG A 4 21.77 18.96 28.17
N GLN A 5 20.82 18.41 28.92
CA GLN A 5 20.28 17.07 28.67
C GLN A 5 19.45 17.03 27.39
N LEU A 6 18.63 18.07 27.12
CA LEU A 6 17.89 18.18 25.87
C LEU A 6 18.82 18.28 24.65
N LEU A 7 19.87 19.13 24.73
CA LEU A 7 20.86 19.27 23.65
C LEU A 7 21.70 17.99 23.47
N ALA A 8 22.03 17.29 24.54
CA ALA A 8 22.73 16.01 24.47
C ALA A 8 21.82 14.93 23.86
N GLY A 9 20.54 14.91 24.21
CA GLY A 9 19.54 14.02 23.61
C GLY A 9 19.35 14.27 22.11
N LEU A 10 19.18 15.55 21.71
CA LEU A 10 19.10 15.94 20.32
C LEU A 10 20.37 15.63 19.52
N TYR A 11 21.54 15.81 20.14
CA TYR A 11 22.82 15.47 19.50
C TYR A 11 23.04 13.96 19.39
N SER A 12 22.59 13.16 20.37
CA SER A 12 22.59 11.71 20.32
C SER A 12 21.62 11.19 19.25
N ALA A 13 20.39 11.68 19.23
CA ALA A 13 19.40 11.34 18.21
C ALA A 13 19.88 11.69 16.79
N ALA A 14 20.50 12.87 16.61
CA ALA A 14 21.07 13.26 15.32
C ALA A 14 22.29 12.40 14.89
N ARG A 15 22.96 11.73 15.83
CA ARG A 15 24.06 10.81 15.53
C ARG A 15 23.59 9.36 15.32
N GLU A 16 22.54 8.98 16.02
CA GLU A 16 21.95 7.64 15.91
C GLU A 16 21.08 7.51 14.65
N SER A 17 20.60 8.62 14.07
CA SER A 17 19.79 8.65 12.87
C SER A 17 20.55 8.48 11.56
N ALA A 18 21.87 8.59 11.56
CA ALA A 18 22.65 8.35 10.35
C ALA A 18 22.98 6.86 10.21
N MET A 19 22.47 6.23 9.17
CA MET A 19 22.89 4.88 8.78
C MET A 19 24.42 4.86 8.62
N ALA A 20 25.08 3.94 9.29
CA ALA A 20 26.52 3.79 9.15
C ALA A 20 26.86 3.40 7.71
N GLU A 21 27.81 4.12 7.10
CA GLU A 21 28.32 3.76 5.79
C GLU A 21 28.93 2.36 5.87
N PRO A 22 28.50 1.39 5.03
CA PRO A 22 29.06 0.05 5.04
C PRO A 22 30.56 0.05 4.76
N ASP A 23 31.35 -0.77 5.45
CA ASP A 23 32.81 -0.89 5.25
C ASP A 23 33.20 -1.18 3.78
N SER A 24 32.32 -1.83 3.05
CA SER A 24 32.49 -2.15 1.62
C SER A 24 32.02 -1.05 0.67
N TYR A 25 31.42 0.04 1.18
CA TYR A 25 30.93 1.13 0.33
C TYR A 25 32.11 1.86 -0.32
N SER A 26 32.09 1.91 -1.63
CA SER A 26 33.08 2.64 -2.42
C SER A 26 32.54 2.93 -3.81
N GLU A 27 33.04 3.98 -4.45
CA GLU A 27 32.68 4.31 -5.83
C GLU A 27 32.97 3.13 -6.78
N ASP A 28 34.09 2.45 -6.61
CA ASP A 28 34.45 1.27 -7.39
C ASP A 28 33.52 0.07 -7.13
N GLY A 29 33.05 -0.09 -5.89
CA GLY A 29 32.06 -1.11 -5.53
C GLY A 29 30.72 -0.84 -6.21
N MET A 30 30.24 0.38 -6.12
CA MET A 30 28.99 0.80 -6.79
C MET A 30 29.07 0.69 -8.31
N ASN A 31 30.19 1.10 -8.90
CA ASN A 31 30.40 0.97 -10.34
C ASN A 31 30.42 -0.50 -10.82
N ARG A 32 30.96 -1.42 -10.02
CA ARG A 32 30.90 -2.86 -10.33
C ARG A 32 29.47 -3.38 -10.32
N ILE A 33 28.67 -3.03 -9.31
CA ILE A 33 27.25 -3.40 -9.24
C ILE A 33 26.51 -2.85 -10.47
N LEU A 34 26.71 -1.57 -10.80
CA LEU A 34 26.08 -0.96 -11.97
C LEU A 34 26.49 -1.62 -13.29
N LEU A 35 27.76 -2.03 -13.44
CA LEU A 35 28.21 -2.75 -14.62
C LEU A 35 27.63 -4.15 -14.70
N GLN A 36 27.50 -4.85 -13.59
CA GLN A 36 26.86 -6.16 -13.52
C GLN A 36 25.37 -6.06 -13.92
N LEU A 37 24.62 -5.16 -13.28
CA LEU A 37 23.21 -4.93 -13.63
C LEU A 37 23.00 -4.55 -15.10
N ARG A 38 23.91 -3.75 -15.67
CA ARG A 38 23.87 -3.41 -17.11
C ARG A 38 24.16 -4.60 -18.02
N ALA A 39 25.01 -5.52 -17.58
CA ALA A 39 25.33 -6.73 -18.34
C ALA A 39 24.20 -7.76 -18.27
N GLU A 40 23.48 -7.80 -17.16
CA GLU A 40 22.33 -8.67 -16.91
C GLU A 40 21.02 -8.07 -17.44
N ALA A 41 21.00 -6.74 -17.70
CA ALA A 41 19.87 -6.08 -18.29
C ALA A 41 19.56 -6.68 -19.66
N GLU A 42 18.59 -7.58 -19.70
CA GLU A 42 18.02 -8.04 -20.98
C GLU A 42 17.47 -6.83 -21.74
N GLN A 43 17.73 -6.79 -23.04
CA GLN A 43 17.05 -5.85 -23.93
C GLN A 43 15.61 -6.34 -24.04
N SER A 44 14.78 -5.92 -23.09
CA SER A 44 13.35 -6.20 -23.15
C SER A 44 12.82 -5.55 -24.42
N ALA A 45 12.28 -6.36 -25.32
CA ALA A 45 11.53 -5.84 -26.47
C ALA A 45 10.33 -5.03 -25.92
N GLU A 46 9.93 -3.97 -26.63
CA GLU A 46 8.68 -3.29 -26.28
C GLU A 46 7.53 -4.30 -26.25
N PRO A 47 6.67 -4.28 -25.24
CA PRO A 47 5.56 -5.21 -25.16
C PRO A 47 4.62 -5.00 -26.36
N ALA A 48 4.11 -6.11 -26.89
CA ALA A 48 3.14 -6.07 -28.01
C ALA A 48 1.83 -5.37 -27.60
N VAL A 49 1.50 -5.38 -26.32
CA VAL A 49 0.34 -4.74 -25.70
C VAL A 49 0.84 -3.93 -24.51
N LYS A 50 0.43 -2.66 -24.42
CA LYS A 50 0.64 -1.80 -23.23
C LYS A 50 -0.69 -1.73 -22.48
N PRO A 51 -0.93 -2.58 -21.47
CA PRO A 51 -2.19 -2.55 -20.72
C PRO A 51 -2.28 -1.29 -19.88
N ASN A 52 -3.49 -0.80 -19.64
CA ASN A 52 -3.71 0.14 -18.54
C ASN A 52 -3.36 -0.54 -17.23
N VAL A 53 -2.87 0.21 -16.26
CA VAL A 53 -2.52 -0.29 -14.92
C VAL A 53 -3.29 0.53 -13.89
N VAL A 54 -4.21 -0.12 -13.19
CA VAL A 54 -4.97 0.45 -12.08
C VAL A 54 -4.46 -0.16 -10.79
N LEU A 55 -3.87 0.65 -9.93
CA LEU A 55 -3.36 0.25 -8.63
C LEU A 55 -4.22 0.87 -7.54
N VAL A 56 -5.00 0.05 -6.86
CA VAL A 56 -5.86 0.47 -5.74
C VAL A 56 -5.22 0.05 -4.43
N VAL A 57 -4.88 1.03 -3.62
CA VAL A 57 -4.46 0.84 -2.24
C VAL A 57 -5.66 1.13 -1.35
N SER A 58 -6.18 0.07 -0.73
CA SER A 58 -7.34 0.14 0.15
C SER A 58 -6.88 0.32 1.58
N GLU A 59 -7.30 1.43 2.20
CA GLU A 59 -7.01 1.75 3.59
C GLU A 59 -7.34 0.58 4.51
N SER A 60 -6.33 0.06 5.17
CA SER A 60 -6.46 -0.99 6.19
C SER A 60 -7.15 -2.29 5.73
N PHE A 61 -7.15 -2.60 4.42
CA PHE A 61 -7.78 -3.82 3.91
C PHE A 61 -6.95 -5.07 4.23
N PHE A 62 -7.62 -6.09 4.73
CA PHE A 62 -7.11 -7.46 4.87
C PHE A 62 -8.29 -8.42 4.96
N ASP A 63 -8.05 -9.71 4.71
CA ASP A 63 -9.08 -10.74 4.89
C ASP A 63 -9.36 -10.97 6.39
N PRO A 64 -10.53 -10.53 6.90
CA PRO A 64 -10.85 -10.66 8.33
C PRO A 64 -11.10 -12.10 8.77
N THR A 65 -11.23 -13.06 7.85
CA THR A 65 -11.36 -14.49 8.21
C THR A 65 -10.08 -15.05 8.83
N ARG A 66 -8.97 -14.32 8.74
CA ARG A 66 -7.72 -14.64 9.45
C ARG A 66 -7.79 -14.37 10.97
N LEU A 67 -8.79 -13.60 11.42
CA LEU A 67 -8.96 -13.31 12.86
C LEU A 67 -9.47 -14.55 13.62
N PRO A 68 -8.74 -15.06 14.61
CA PRO A 68 -9.12 -16.29 15.30
C PRO A 68 -10.38 -16.09 16.13
N GLY A 69 -11.26 -17.10 16.13
CA GLY A 69 -12.47 -17.11 16.94
C GLY A 69 -13.58 -16.16 16.51
N VAL A 70 -13.43 -15.49 15.36
CA VAL A 70 -14.47 -14.65 14.78
C VAL A 70 -15.37 -15.48 13.88
N SER A 71 -16.68 -15.30 14.02
CA SER A 71 -17.71 -15.90 13.17
C SER A 71 -18.44 -14.81 12.39
N PHE A 72 -18.75 -15.08 11.12
CA PHE A 72 -19.41 -14.15 10.21
C PHE A 72 -20.76 -14.72 9.76
N SER A 73 -21.75 -13.85 9.56
CA SER A 73 -23.08 -14.25 9.05
C SER A 73 -23.08 -14.64 7.57
N ALA A 74 -22.11 -14.16 6.82
CA ALA A 74 -21.80 -14.47 5.43
C ALA A 74 -20.30 -14.24 5.19
N ASP A 75 -19.80 -14.56 4.00
CA ASP A 75 -18.43 -14.20 3.61
C ASP A 75 -18.26 -12.67 3.66
N PRO A 76 -17.31 -12.15 4.44
CA PRO A 76 -17.12 -10.70 4.59
C PRO A 76 -16.43 -10.03 3.38
N VAL A 77 -15.70 -10.80 2.55
CA VAL A 77 -14.95 -10.29 1.38
C VAL A 77 -15.12 -11.23 0.17
N PRO A 78 -16.37 -11.46 -0.30
CA PRO A 78 -16.68 -12.49 -1.29
C PRO A 78 -16.08 -12.21 -2.68
N ASN A 79 -15.93 -10.95 -3.07
CA ASN A 79 -15.30 -10.58 -4.34
C ASN A 79 -13.81 -10.93 -4.31
N PHE A 80 -13.11 -10.53 -3.25
CA PHE A 80 -11.70 -10.87 -3.07
C PHE A 80 -11.48 -12.39 -3.10
N HIS A 81 -12.26 -13.16 -2.35
CA HIS A 81 -12.13 -14.61 -2.32
C HIS A 81 -12.38 -15.24 -3.69
N THR A 82 -13.45 -14.84 -4.38
CA THR A 82 -13.78 -15.36 -5.72
C THR A 82 -12.67 -15.05 -6.73
N LEU A 83 -12.12 -13.84 -6.68
CA LEU A 83 -11.05 -13.43 -7.57
C LEU A 83 -9.73 -14.13 -7.23
N ALA A 84 -9.43 -14.32 -5.96
CA ALA A 84 -8.21 -15.00 -5.48
C ALA A 84 -8.16 -16.49 -5.88
N GLU A 85 -9.32 -17.14 -6.14
CA GLU A 85 -9.37 -18.50 -6.70
C GLU A 85 -8.92 -18.57 -8.18
N ALA A 86 -9.04 -17.47 -8.91
CA ALA A 86 -8.82 -17.41 -10.36
C ALA A 86 -7.59 -16.61 -10.78
N PHE A 87 -7.12 -15.71 -9.94
CA PHE A 87 -6.06 -14.76 -10.23
C PHE A 87 -4.96 -14.77 -9.16
N PRO A 88 -3.73 -14.37 -9.51
CA PRO A 88 -2.65 -14.28 -8.53
C PRO A 88 -3.00 -13.38 -7.35
N SER A 89 -2.83 -13.91 -6.15
CA SER A 89 -3.08 -13.23 -4.90
C SER A 89 -2.10 -13.72 -3.82
N GLY A 90 -1.97 -13.01 -2.74
CA GLY A 90 -1.10 -13.38 -1.64
C GLY A 90 -0.99 -12.31 -0.56
N VAL A 91 0.11 -12.36 0.17
CA VAL A 91 0.39 -11.46 1.27
C VAL A 91 1.19 -10.25 0.79
N PHE A 92 0.70 -9.05 1.11
CA PHE A 92 1.47 -7.83 0.99
C PHE A 92 2.14 -7.51 2.33
N LEU A 93 3.47 -7.42 2.33
CA LEU A 93 4.26 -7.10 3.50
C LEU A 93 4.47 -5.58 3.58
N SER A 94 3.70 -4.96 4.44
CA SER A 94 3.75 -3.52 4.70
C SER A 94 4.98 -3.13 5.52
N ASN A 95 5.52 -1.95 5.26
CA ASN A 95 6.58 -1.35 6.07
C ASN A 95 6.02 -0.66 7.34
N THR A 96 4.69 -0.63 7.53
CA THR A 96 4.04 0.03 8.65
C THR A 96 2.93 -0.82 9.27
N TYR A 97 2.53 -0.46 10.50
CA TYR A 97 1.41 -1.00 11.24
C TYR A 97 0.62 0.13 11.89
N ALA A 98 -0.69 0.03 11.92
CA ALA A 98 -1.59 0.98 12.60
C ALA A 98 -1.54 2.43 12.07
N GLY A 99 -1.11 2.61 10.84
CA GLY A 99 -0.97 3.90 10.18
C GLY A 99 0.33 3.99 9.38
N GLY A 100 0.60 5.19 8.82
CA GLY A 100 1.82 5.39 8.06
C GLY A 100 1.70 5.16 6.56
N THR A 101 0.47 5.17 6.02
CA THR A 101 0.15 5.02 4.58
C THR A 101 1.09 5.80 3.67
N GLY A 102 1.45 7.03 4.04
CA GLY A 102 2.39 7.83 3.24
C GLY A 102 3.78 7.19 3.10
N ASN A 103 4.27 6.45 4.10
CA ASN A 103 5.53 5.70 3.98
C ASN A 103 5.36 4.49 3.05
N VAL A 104 4.21 3.81 3.10
CA VAL A 104 3.86 2.73 2.16
C VAL A 104 3.87 3.28 0.73
N GLU A 105 3.19 4.41 0.48
CA GLU A 105 3.16 5.07 -0.83
C GLU A 105 4.56 5.40 -1.36
N MET A 106 5.38 6.06 -0.52
CA MET A 106 6.71 6.49 -0.93
C MET A 106 7.63 5.31 -1.22
N GLU A 107 7.58 4.24 -0.41
CA GLU A 107 8.36 3.03 -0.63
C GLU A 107 7.87 2.27 -1.88
N LEU A 108 6.57 2.13 -2.06
CA LEU A 108 5.96 1.50 -3.23
C LEU A 108 6.33 2.23 -4.53
N PHE A 109 6.21 3.56 -4.55
CA PHE A 109 6.50 4.33 -5.76
C PHE A 109 7.98 4.41 -6.10
N THR A 110 8.86 4.35 -5.11
CA THR A 110 10.30 4.55 -5.31
C THR A 110 11.13 3.28 -5.20
N GLY A 111 10.62 2.25 -4.55
CA GLY A 111 11.40 1.05 -4.19
C GLY A 111 12.52 1.35 -3.18
N ILE A 112 12.48 2.49 -2.47
CA ILE A 112 13.46 2.83 -1.43
C ILE A 112 12.98 2.28 -0.10
N PRO A 113 13.65 1.29 0.51
CA PRO A 113 13.22 0.72 1.77
C PRO A 113 13.30 1.74 2.92
N SER A 114 12.20 1.93 3.64
CA SER A 114 12.19 2.74 4.86
C SER A 114 13.10 2.17 5.96
N ALA A 115 13.36 0.86 5.93
CA ALA A 115 14.31 0.19 6.83
C ALA A 115 15.73 0.76 6.77
N PHE A 116 16.10 1.52 5.74
CA PHE A 116 17.41 2.18 5.63
C PHE A 116 17.42 3.60 6.22
N LEU A 117 16.29 4.08 6.72
CA LEU A 117 16.22 5.36 7.39
C LEU A 117 16.67 5.23 8.86
N GLY A 118 17.16 6.32 9.41
CA GLY A 118 17.50 6.39 10.83
C GLY A 118 16.26 6.33 11.73
N ALA A 119 16.44 5.99 13.00
CA ALA A 119 15.37 5.94 13.97
C ALA A 119 14.61 7.27 14.05
N GLY A 120 13.28 7.21 13.88
CA GLY A 120 12.40 8.39 13.87
C GLY A 120 12.38 9.18 12.55
N GLU A 121 13.09 8.74 11.53
CA GLU A 121 12.97 9.28 10.16
C GLU A 121 11.85 8.56 9.39
N SER A 122 11.26 9.27 8.44
CA SER A 122 10.25 8.71 7.54
C SER A 122 10.50 9.17 6.11
N LEU A 123 10.12 8.36 5.14
CA LEU A 123 10.22 8.75 3.72
C LEU A 123 9.40 10.02 3.45
N THR A 124 8.26 10.20 4.10
CA THR A 124 7.42 11.40 3.96
C THR A 124 7.99 12.63 4.65
N GLY A 125 8.81 12.45 5.68
CA GLY A 125 9.38 13.51 6.50
C GLY A 125 10.72 14.07 6.01
N LEU A 126 11.28 13.56 4.92
CA LEU A 126 12.54 14.07 4.36
C LEU A 126 12.36 15.52 3.94
N GLY A 127 13.08 16.43 4.60
CA GLY A 127 12.95 17.88 4.41
C GLY A 127 13.25 18.38 2.98
N ASP A 128 14.07 17.64 2.22
CA ASP A 128 14.44 17.97 0.84
C ASP A 128 13.85 16.94 -0.16
N THR A 129 12.81 17.36 -0.86
CA THR A 129 12.19 16.56 -1.94
C THR A 129 13.05 16.46 -3.20
N SER A 130 14.22 17.13 -3.26
CA SER A 130 15.11 17.05 -4.42
C SER A 130 15.61 15.63 -4.67
N ALA A 131 15.70 14.78 -3.61
CA ALA A 131 16.02 13.37 -3.75
C ALA A 131 14.94 12.66 -4.60
N TYR A 132 13.66 12.84 -4.30
CA TYR A 132 12.57 12.20 -5.04
C TYR A 132 12.51 12.62 -6.52
N ARG A 133 12.93 13.83 -6.84
CA ARG A 133 13.03 14.30 -8.24
C ARG A 133 14.14 13.60 -9.03
N ARG A 134 15.09 12.97 -8.34
CA ARG A 134 16.25 12.30 -8.96
C ARG A 134 16.16 10.78 -8.96
N VAL A 135 15.33 10.19 -8.09
CA VAL A 135 15.15 8.74 -8.07
C VAL A 135 14.14 8.29 -9.13
N PRO A 136 14.29 7.10 -9.69
CA PRO A 136 13.25 6.50 -10.51
C PRO A 136 12.02 6.27 -9.62
N SER A 137 10.88 6.83 -10.02
CA SER A 137 9.58 6.52 -9.42
C SER A 137 8.72 5.81 -10.44
N LEU A 138 7.72 5.05 -9.99
CA LEU A 138 6.78 4.38 -10.89
C LEU A 138 6.14 5.39 -11.84
N ALA A 139 5.67 6.54 -11.34
CA ALA A 139 5.06 7.57 -12.19
C ALA A 139 5.98 7.99 -13.34
N ARG A 140 7.28 8.23 -13.07
CA ARG A 140 8.23 8.58 -14.15
C ARG A 140 8.51 7.44 -15.11
N VAL A 141 8.57 6.21 -14.62
CA VAL A 141 8.82 5.05 -15.49
C VAL A 141 7.65 4.82 -16.42
N PHE A 142 6.42 4.85 -15.90
CA PHE A 142 5.21 4.77 -16.70
C PHE A 142 5.09 5.95 -17.66
N GLY A 143 5.28 7.19 -17.20
CA GLY A 143 5.26 8.38 -18.06
C GLY A 143 6.29 8.32 -19.20
N ALA A 144 7.52 7.87 -18.91
CA ALA A 144 8.55 7.67 -19.93
C ALA A 144 8.18 6.57 -20.96
N ALA A 145 7.35 5.61 -20.57
CA ALA A 145 6.80 4.58 -21.46
C ALA A 145 5.55 5.05 -22.22
N GLY A 146 5.12 6.31 -22.05
CA GLY A 146 4.01 6.92 -22.77
C GLY A 146 2.64 6.74 -22.11
N TYR A 147 2.61 6.40 -20.83
CA TYR A 147 1.39 6.37 -20.02
C TYR A 147 1.04 7.76 -19.53
N GLU A 148 -0.24 8.08 -19.47
CA GLU A 148 -0.74 9.13 -18.59
C GLU A 148 -0.68 8.62 -17.14
N THR A 149 -0.26 9.45 -16.18
CA THR A 149 -0.06 9.01 -14.80
C THR A 149 -0.90 9.83 -13.84
N LEU A 150 -1.86 9.18 -13.15
CA LEU A 150 -2.83 9.81 -12.28
C LEU A 150 -2.69 9.29 -10.84
N PHE A 151 -2.63 10.21 -9.90
CA PHE A 151 -2.73 9.95 -8.46
C PHE A 151 -4.08 10.45 -7.95
N VAL A 152 -4.91 9.55 -7.44
CA VAL A 152 -6.26 9.85 -6.92
C VAL A 152 -6.36 9.44 -5.47
N HIS A 153 -6.76 10.37 -4.59
CA HIS A 153 -6.92 10.10 -3.17
C HIS A 153 -8.24 10.66 -2.64
N SER A 154 -9.02 9.81 -2.00
CA SER A 154 -10.34 10.13 -1.45
C SER A 154 -10.30 10.99 -0.16
N TYR A 155 -9.24 11.76 0.02
CA TYR A 155 -9.06 12.70 1.11
C TYR A 155 -8.31 13.97 0.63
N ASN A 156 -7.84 14.80 1.57
CA ASN A 156 -7.06 16.01 1.27
C ASN A 156 -5.55 15.72 1.19
N ASP A 157 -4.78 16.75 0.88
CA ASP A 157 -3.33 16.71 0.69
C ASP A 157 -2.50 16.98 1.97
N GLU A 158 -3.16 17.25 3.10
CA GLU A 158 -2.52 17.71 4.33
C GLU A 158 -1.68 16.62 5.01
N LEU A 159 -2.17 15.35 4.96
CA LEU A 159 -1.47 14.24 5.60
C LEU A 159 -0.21 13.84 4.81
N TYR A 160 0.86 13.51 5.55
CA TYR A 160 2.12 12.97 5.01
C TYR A 160 2.83 13.90 4.01
N ASP A 161 2.55 15.21 4.08
CA ASP A 161 3.18 16.20 3.18
C ASP A 161 2.93 15.87 1.69
N ARG A 162 1.77 15.27 1.36
CA ARG A 162 1.44 14.81 0.00
C ARG A 162 1.47 15.94 -1.01
N ALA A 163 1.01 17.14 -0.65
CA ALA A 163 1.11 18.33 -1.49
C ALA A 163 2.53 18.60 -2.02
N ARG A 164 3.56 18.17 -1.28
CA ARG A 164 4.97 18.36 -1.65
C ARG A 164 5.57 17.08 -2.25
N ASN A 165 5.31 15.93 -1.66
CA ASN A 165 5.97 14.67 -1.98
C ASN A 165 5.45 14.06 -3.29
N ILE A 166 4.13 14.01 -3.50
CA ILE A 166 3.54 13.39 -4.68
C ILE A 166 3.93 14.09 -5.99
N PRO A 167 3.89 15.44 -6.09
CA PRO A 167 4.41 16.14 -7.28
C PRO A 167 5.88 15.85 -7.56
N ALA A 168 6.69 15.62 -6.51
CA ALA A 168 8.10 15.29 -6.66
C ALA A 168 8.34 13.91 -7.27
N LEU A 169 7.36 13.00 -7.24
CA LEU A 169 7.40 11.67 -7.87
C LEU A 169 7.11 11.71 -9.37
N GLY A 170 6.49 12.78 -9.88
CA GLY A 170 6.30 13.03 -11.31
C GLY A 170 5.03 12.48 -11.90
N PHE A 171 3.95 12.37 -11.13
CA PHE A 171 2.60 12.16 -11.66
C PHE A 171 2.17 13.35 -12.53
N ASP A 172 1.45 13.08 -13.63
CA ASP A 172 0.92 14.11 -14.54
C ASP A 172 -0.28 14.82 -13.92
N GLN A 173 -1.16 14.07 -13.23
CA GLN A 173 -2.32 14.60 -12.54
C GLN A 173 -2.36 14.09 -11.09
N ILE A 174 -2.72 14.98 -10.18
CA ILE A 174 -2.88 14.70 -8.76
C ILE A 174 -4.26 15.20 -8.35
N ILE A 175 -5.11 14.28 -7.93
CA ILE A 175 -6.53 14.50 -7.71
C ILE A 175 -6.85 14.15 -6.27
N TYR A 176 -7.35 15.13 -5.51
CA TYR A 176 -7.87 14.93 -4.16
C TYR A 176 -9.40 15.02 -4.17
N GLN A 177 -10.03 14.65 -3.07
CA GLN A 177 -11.48 14.55 -2.96
C GLN A 177 -12.27 15.77 -3.47
N ASP A 178 -11.70 16.98 -3.41
CA ASP A 178 -12.38 18.19 -3.84
C ASP A 178 -12.34 18.41 -5.38
N ASP A 179 -11.49 17.64 -6.07
CA ASP A 179 -11.34 17.64 -7.51
C ASP A 179 -12.05 16.45 -8.19
N PHE A 180 -12.83 15.66 -7.45
CA PHE A 180 -13.54 14.52 -7.99
C PHE A 180 -14.58 14.93 -9.03
N LEU A 181 -14.65 14.15 -10.11
CA LEU A 181 -15.63 14.33 -11.21
C LEU A 181 -17.02 13.85 -10.81
N VAL A 182 -17.10 12.91 -9.86
CA VAL A 182 -18.35 12.29 -9.42
C VAL A 182 -18.87 12.91 -8.13
N ASP A 183 -20.18 12.77 -7.91
CA ASP A 183 -20.80 13.16 -6.64
C ASP A 183 -20.32 12.27 -5.51
N LYS A 184 -19.91 12.89 -4.39
CA LYS A 184 -19.35 12.16 -3.25
C LYS A 184 -20.43 11.63 -2.33
N THR A 185 -20.32 10.36 -1.95
CA THR A 185 -20.99 9.76 -0.80
C THR A 185 -19.99 9.56 0.34
N TYR A 186 -20.48 9.48 1.57
CA TYR A 186 -19.65 9.39 2.75
C TYR A 186 -20.07 8.21 3.61
N ALA A 187 -19.10 7.44 4.08
CA ALA A 187 -19.28 6.36 5.02
C ALA A 187 -18.14 6.39 6.06
N GLY A 188 -18.43 6.03 7.31
CA GLY A 188 -17.44 6.06 8.39
C GLY A 188 -16.80 7.43 8.67
N GLY A 189 -17.35 8.53 8.12
CA GLY A 189 -16.83 9.89 8.24
C GLY A 189 -15.87 10.33 7.12
N TYR A 190 -15.64 9.48 6.12
CA TYR A 190 -14.78 9.72 4.96
C TYR A 190 -15.56 9.55 3.65
N VAL A 191 -14.97 9.98 2.53
CA VAL A 191 -15.49 9.66 1.20
C VAL A 191 -15.51 8.15 1.04
N SER A 192 -16.64 7.59 0.57
CA SER A 192 -16.82 6.14 0.48
C SER A 192 -15.89 5.50 -0.57
N ASP A 193 -15.55 4.24 -0.36
CA ASP A 193 -14.77 3.44 -1.29
C ASP A 193 -15.54 3.25 -2.62
N ASP A 194 -16.87 3.17 -2.54
CA ASP A 194 -17.74 3.17 -3.72
C ASP A 194 -17.60 4.44 -4.57
N THR A 195 -17.50 5.62 -3.93
CA THR A 195 -17.24 6.88 -4.62
C THR A 195 -15.85 6.90 -5.26
N LEU A 196 -14.82 6.41 -4.57
CA LEU A 196 -13.48 6.33 -5.18
C LEU A 196 -13.48 5.40 -6.39
N ALA A 197 -14.18 4.27 -6.32
CA ALA A 197 -14.31 3.37 -7.47
C ALA A 197 -14.97 4.08 -8.67
N ASP A 198 -16.04 4.85 -8.45
CA ASP A 198 -16.69 5.66 -9.49
C ASP A 198 -15.74 6.74 -10.04
N GLU A 199 -14.97 7.40 -9.19
CA GLU A 199 -13.98 8.40 -9.62
C GLU A 199 -12.86 7.78 -10.47
N LEU A 200 -12.34 6.63 -10.08
CA LEU A 200 -11.34 5.90 -10.87
C LEU A 200 -11.88 5.51 -12.25
N ILE A 201 -13.12 5.04 -12.33
CA ILE A 201 -13.82 4.74 -13.58
C ILE A 201 -13.97 6.02 -14.42
N ALA A 202 -14.46 7.10 -13.83
CA ALA A 202 -14.65 8.38 -14.53
C ALA A 202 -13.31 8.95 -15.08
N ARG A 203 -12.21 8.82 -14.31
CA ARG A 203 -10.87 9.23 -14.79
C ARG A 203 -10.37 8.32 -15.90
N PHE A 204 -10.63 7.03 -15.81
CA PHE A 204 -10.29 6.09 -16.88
C PHE A 204 -11.05 6.43 -18.17
N GLU A 205 -12.34 6.75 -18.10
CA GLU A 205 -13.13 7.17 -19.26
C GLU A 205 -12.71 8.52 -19.84
N ALA A 206 -12.20 9.41 -19.00
CA ALA A 206 -11.75 10.75 -19.39
C ALA A 206 -10.30 10.79 -19.89
N LYS A 207 -9.52 9.69 -19.81
CA LYS A 207 -8.14 9.64 -20.26
C LYS A 207 -8.02 9.86 -21.78
N GLY A 208 -6.82 10.23 -22.26
CA GLY A 208 -6.50 10.27 -23.68
C GLY A 208 -6.43 8.87 -24.33
N ASP A 209 -6.07 8.83 -25.61
CA ASP A 209 -6.01 7.60 -26.40
C ASP A 209 -4.90 6.63 -25.94
N GLY A 210 -3.97 7.07 -25.10
CA GLY A 210 -2.86 6.26 -24.60
C GLY A 210 -3.22 5.42 -23.36
N PRO A 211 -2.31 4.51 -22.93
CA PRO A 211 -2.50 3.77 -21.70
C PRO A 211 -2.36 4.68 -20.48
N VAL A 212 -2.99 4.29 -19.37
CA VAL A 212 -2.94 5.02 -18.09
C VAL A 212 -2.32 4.18 -16.98
N PHE A 213 -1.52 4.81 -16.13
CA PHE A 213 -1.18 4.35 -14.80
C PHE A 213 -2.02 5.14 -13.80
N LEU A 214 -3.04 4.50 -13.27
CA LEU A 214 -4.03 5.10 -12.40
C LEU A 214 -3.87 4.54 -10.98
N TYR A 215 -3.41 5.37 -10.06
CA TYR A 215 -3.30 5.04 -8.64
C TYR A 215 -4.51 5.59 -7.89
N GLY A 216 -5.17 4.75 -7.09
CA GLY A 216 -6.26 5.11 -6.21
C GLY A 216 -5.94 4.74 -4.76
N LEU A 217 -6.17 5.68 -3.83
CA LEU A 217 -6.05 5.46 -2.39
C LEU A 217 -7.36 5.75 -1.70
N THR A 218 -7.92 4.74 -1.01
CA THR A 218 -9.17 4.88 -0.25
C THR A 218 -8.95 5.52 1.13
N MET A 219 -10.04 5.80 1.84
CA MET A 219 -9.98 6.40 3.18
C MET A 219 -11.11 5.93 4.10
N GLU A 220 -12.15 5.30 3.58
CA GLU A 220 -13.38 4.97 4.33
C GLU A 220 -13.10 4.13 5.57
N ASN A 221 -12.23 3.13 5.44
CA ASN A 221 -11.89 2.22 6.53
C ASN A 221 -10.82 2.77 7.51
N HIS A 222 -10.43 4.04 7.39
CA HIS A 222 -9.47 4.67 8.29
C HIS A 222 -9.99 4.75 9.73
N GLN A 223 -9.10 4.54 10.68
CA GLN A 223 -9.41 4.69 12.12
C GLN A 223 -9.97 6.09 12.47
N PRO A 224 -10.69 6.29 13.60
CA PRO A 224 -10.90 5.32 14.68
C PRO A 224 -12.04 4.34 14.41
N TYR A 225 -11.96 3.16 15.05
CA TYR A 225 -13.02 2.15 15.01
C TYR A 225 -13.80 2.17 16.31
N PHE A 226 -15.12 2.23 16.21
CA PHE A 226 -16.04 2.24 17.37
C PHE A 226 -17.43 1.81 16.93
N GLY A 227 -18.23 1.32 17.86
CA GLY A 227 -19.63 0.95 17.57
C GLY A 227 -20.43 2.13 17.06
N GLY A 228 -21.01 1.98 15.86
CA GLY A 228 -21.77 3.03 15.19
C GLY A 228 -20.92 4.00 14.34
N LYS A 229 -19.65 3.67 14.05
CA LYS A 229 -18.84 4.43 13.07
C LYS A 229 -19.58 4.62 11.75
N PHE A 230 -20.20 3.57 11.26
CA PHE A 230 -21.11 3.61 10.11
C PHE A 230 -22.55 3.82 10.59
N ASN A 231 -23.31 4.69 9.93
CA ASN A 231 -24.69 5.02 10.30
C ASN A 231 -25.71 3.96 9.84
N THR A 232 -25.25 2.90 9.17
CA THR A 232 -26.05 1.78 8.67
C THR A 232 -25.60 0.49 9.36
N PRO A 233 -26.46 -0.53 9.46
CA PRO A 233 -26.01 -1.85 9.90
C PRO A 233 -24.93 -2.43 9.00
N ALA A 234 -23.97 -3.14 9.57
CA ALA A 234 -22.94 -3.84 8.80
C ALA A 234 -23.61 -4.84 7.81
N PRO A 235 -23.17 -4.87 6.54
CA PRO A 235 -23.71 -5.83 5.56
C PRO A 235 -23.48 -7.29 5.98
N VAL A 236 -22.37 -7.55 6.65
CA VAL A 236 -22.03 -8.85 7.26
C VAL A 236 -21.83 -8.67 8.75
N ALA A 237 -22.62 -9.38 9.56
CA ALA A 237 -22.43 -9.37 11.01
C ALA A 237 -21.26 -10.24 11.41
N ALA A 238 -20.41 -9.74 12.33
CA ALA A 238 -19.30 -10.45 12.91
C ALA A 238 -19.49 -10.62 14.42
N SER A 239 -19.00 -11.70 14.99
CA SER A 239 -19.07 -11.98 16.43
C SER A 239 -17.92 -12.82 16.91
N ALA A 240 -17.52 -12.62 18.18
CA ALA A 240 -16.60 -13.49 18.91
C ALA A 240 -17.03 -13.58 20.38
N ASP A 241 -16.89 -14.76 20.98
CA ASP A 241 -17.47 -15.07 22.29
C ASP A 241 -16.88 -14.26 23.46
N ASN A 242 -15.65 -13.76 23.30
CA ASN A 242 -14.89 -13.10 24.37
C ASN A 242 -14.90 -11.57 24.30
N LEU A 243 -15.74 -10.98 23.44
CA LEU A 243 -15.81 -9.52 23.25
C LEU A 243 -16.94 -8.90 24.10
N SER A 244 -16.65 -7.77 24.75
CA SER A 244 -17.65 -6.89 25.33
C SER A 244 -18.46 -6.14 24.25
N GLY A 245 -19.53 -5.44 24.65
CA GLY A 245 -20.34 -4.67 23.69
C GLY A 245 -19.57 -3.57 22.96
N GLU A 246 -18.61 -2.92 23.61
CA GLU A 246 -17.74 -1.90 22.99
C GLU A 246 -16.73 -2.55 22.04
N GLU A 247 -16.10 -3.63 22.45
CA GLU A 247 -15.14 -4.39 21.64
C GLU A 247 -15.82 -5.03 20.43
N ALA A 248 -17.02 -5.56 20.59
CA ALA A 248 -17.85 -6.05 19.47
C ALA A 248 -18.19 -4.91 18.49
N GLY A 249 -18.41 -3.70 18.98
CA GLY A 249 -18.62 -2.52 18.14
C GLY A 249 -17.39 -2.13 17.31
N VAL A 250 -16.18 -2.35 17.81
CA VAL A 250 -14.92 -2.16 17.05
C VAL A 250 -14.82 -3.21 15.94
N LEU A 251 -15.11 -4.49 16.25
CA LEU A 251 -15.13 -5.58 15.25
C LEU A 251 -16.17 -5.33 14.16
N ASP A 252 -17.38 -4.91 14.54
CA ASP A 252 -18.46 -4.61 13.61
C ASP A 252 -18.08 -3.47 12.65
N ALA A 253 -17.48 -2.39 13.17
CA ALA A 253 -17.00 -1.28 12.37
C ALA A 253 -15.88 -1.70 11.40
N LEU A 254 -14.95 -2.54 11.85
CA LEU A 254 -13.88 -3.07 11.01
C LEU A 254 -14.45 -3.88 9.83
N VAL A 255 -15.31 -4.85 10.14
CA VAL A 255 -15.88 -5.76 9.12
C VAL A 255 -16.77 -5.00 8.15
N HIS A 256 -17.49 -3.97 8.62
CA HIS A 256 -18.28 -3.11 7.75
C HIS A 256 -17.39 -2.45 6.67
N GLY A 257 -16.33 -1.74 7.07
CA GLY A 257 -15.44 -1.07 6.12
C GLY A 257 -14.72 -2.04 5.19
N LEU A 258 -14.34 -3.24 5.67
CA LEU A 258 -13.74 -4.28 4.81
C LEU A 258 -14.73 -4.82 3.77
N THR A 259 -16.01 -4.97 4.14
CA THR A 259 -17.07 -5.40 3.21
C THR A 259 -17.35 -4.34 2.15
N ASP A 260 -17.33 -3.05 2.52
CA ASP A 260 -17.51 -1.95 1.58
C ASP A 260 -16.31 -1.83 0.62
N ALA A 261 -15.09 -2.01 1.11
CA ALA A 261 -13.87 -2.08 0.29
C ALA A 261 -13.91 -3.26 -0.71
N ASP A 262 -14.38 -4.43 -0.28
CA ASP A 262 -14.58 -5.60 -1.16
C ASP A 262 -15.66 -5.34 -2.23
N ALA A 263 -16.73 -4.65 -1.88
CA ALA A 263 -17.76 -4.25 -2.85
C ALA A 263 -17.20 -3.28 -3.90
N ALA A 264 -16.33 -2.34 -3.50
CA ALA A 264 -15.65 -1.44 -4.42
C ALA A 264 -14.68 -2.19 -5.35
N LEU A 265 -13.95 -3.22 -4.86
CA LEU A 265 -13.16 -4.13 -5.68
C LEU A 265 -14.02 -4.83 -6.73
N GLY A 266 -15.18 -5.40 -6.32
CA GLY A 266 -16.12 -6.04 -7.22
C GLY A 266 -16.61 -5.09 -8.31
N LYS A 267 -16.99 -3.86 -7.95
CA LYS A 267 -17.43 -2.82 -8.88
C LYS A 267 -16.35 -2.50 -9.93
N LEU A 268 -15.10 -2.33 -9.51
CA LEU A 268 -13.99 -2.05 -10.42
C LEU A 268 -13.73 -3.22 -11.37
N THR A 269 -13.68 -4.44 -10.86
CA THR A 269 -13.45 -5.62 -11.71
C THR A 269 -14.60 -5.87 -12.68
N ASP A 270 -15.84 -5.66 -12.28
CA ASP A 270 -17.02 -5.76 -13.16
C ASP A 270 -17.01 -4.73 -14.29
N TYR A 271 -16.60 -3.49 -13.98
CA TYR A 271 -16.43 -2.44 -14.99
C TYR A 271 -15.32 -2.80 -15.99
N PHE A 272 -14.12 -3.09 -15.49
CA PHE A 272 -12.96 -3.38 -16.35
C PHE A 272 -13.10 -4.69 -17.12
N ALA A 273 -13.89 -5.66 -16.63
CA ALA A 273 -14.21 -6.88 -17.38
C ALA A 273 -15.00 -6.60 -18.66
N GLN A 274 -15.69 -5.47 -18.74
CA GLN A 274 -16.46 -5.03 -19.91
C GLN A 274 -15.69 -4.02 -20.78
N ALA A 275 -14.56 -3.49 -20.28
CA ALA A 275 -13.72 -2.57 -21.03
C ALA A 275 -13.01 -3.30 -22.18
N GLU A 276 -12.97 -2.67 -23.37
CA GLU A 276 -12.26 -3.22 -24.53
C GLU A 276 -10.74 -3.11 -24.41
N GLU A 277 -10.25 -2.14 -23.64
CA GLU A 277 -8.83 -1.91 -23.46
C GLU A 277 -8.21 -2.91 -22.48
N PRO A 278 -7.07 -3.52 -22.82
CA PRO A 278 -6.33 -4.37 -21.88
C PRO A 278 -6.03 -3.61 -20.60
N THR A 279 -6.43 -4.17 -19.47
CA THR A 279 -6.28 -3.54 -18.16
C THR A 279 -5.82 -4.55 -17.11
N ILE A 280 -4.82 -4.16 -16.34
CA ILE A 280 -4.38 -4.84 -15.12
C ILE A 280 -4.90 -4.03 -13.94
N LEU A 281 -5.58 -4.69 -13.00
CA LEU A 281 -5.97 -4.12 -11.72
C LEU A 281 -5.20 -4.83 -10.61
N VAL A 282 -4.51 -4.04 -9.80
CA VAL A 282 -3.84 -4.51 -8.58
C VAL A 282 -4.56 -3.86 -7.39
N PHE A 283 -5.02 -4.70 -6.48
CA PHE A 283 -5.70 -4.28 -5.25
C PHE A 283 -4.92 -4.78 -4.06
N LEU A 284 -4.70 -3.94 -3.05
CA LEU A 284 -4.00 -4.32 -1.83
C LEU A 284 -4.41 -3.44 -0.64
N GLY A 285 -4.22 -3.99 0.58
CA GLY A 285 -4.28 -3.19 1.80
C GLY A 285 -2.91 -2.60 2.14
N ASP A 286 -2.89 -1.35 2.59
CA ASP A 286 -1.63 -0.66 2.92
C ASP A 286 -0.99 -1.14 4.23
N HIS A 287 -1.78 -1.35 5.27
CA HIS A 287 -1.35 -1.87 6.59
C HIS A 287 -2.53 -2.41 7.38
N LEU A 288 -2.27 -3.19 8.42
CA LEU A 288 -3.31 -3.53 9.39
C LEU A 288 -3.68 -2.28 10.24
N PRO A 289 -4.96 -2.08 10.57
CA PRO A 289 -5.39 -0.99 11.45
C PRO A 289 -4.96 -1.21 12.90
N GLY A 290 -4.88 -0.16 13.70
CA GLY A 290 -4.44 -0.24 15.09
C GLY A 290 -5.44 -0.89 16.06
N LEU A 291 -6.73 -0.87 15.77
CA LEU A 291 -7.85 -1.47 16.51
C LEU A 291 -7.74 -1.33 18.04
N SER A 292 -7.37 -0.14 18.54
CA SER A 292 -7.21 0.13 19.97
C SER A 292 -8.53 0.00 20.71
N LEU A 293 -8.49 -0.67 21.86
CA LEU A 293 -9.61 -0.80 22.80
C LEU A 293 -9.44 0.12 24.03
N GLY A 294 -8.38 0.93 24.02
CA GLY A 294 -7.99 1.79 25.12
C GLY A 294 -6.98 1.14 26.07
N GLY A 295 -6.14 1.97 26.72
CA GLY A 295 -5.02 1.47 27.51
C GLY A 295 -4.00 0.72 26.64
N ASP A 296 -3.52 -0.40 27.15
CA ASP A 296 -2.55 -1.27 26.47
C ASP A 296 -3.23 -2.47 25.80
N ASP A 297 -4.45 -2.29 25.25
CA ASP A 297 -5.24 -3.39 24.68
C ASP A 297 -5.71 -3.08 23.27
N THR A 298 -5.75 -4.11 22.42
CA THR A 298 -6.24 -4.04 21.04
C THR A 298 -7.21 -5.19 20.77
N LEU A 299 -8.03 -5.07 19.72
CA LEU A 299 -8.88 -6.18 19.29
C LEU A 299 -8.03 -7.41 18.94
N TYR A 300 -6.82 -7.22 18.39
CA TYR A 300 -5.92 -8.32 18.08
C TYR A 300 -5.48 -9.11 19.32
N THR A 301 -5.19 -8.42 20.43
CA THR A 301 -4.84 -9.10 21.70
C THR A 301 -6.03 -9.83 22.28
N ARG A 302 -7.23 -9.27 22.19
CA ARG A 302 -8.48 -9.91 22.65
C ARG A 302 -8.82 -11.16 21.90
N LEU A 303 -8.57 -11.17 20.59
CA LEU A 303 -8.80 -12.32 19.72
C LEU A 303 -7.63 -13.32 19.74
N GLY A 304 -6.50 -13.01 20.37
CA GLY A 304 -5.31 -13.86 20.34
C GLY A 304 -4.58 -13.85 18.97
N TYR A 305 -4.82 -12.83 18.16
CA TYR A 305 -4.08 -12.59 16.91
C TYR A 305 -2.71 -11.96 17.15
N ALA A 306 -2.59 -11.14 18.20
CA ALA A 306 -1.33 -10.61 18.73
C ALA A 306 -1.17 -10.96 20.20
N SER A 307 0.06 -11.18 20.64
CA SER A 307 0.39 -11.49 22.05
C SER A 307 0.35 -10.25 22.95
N SER A 308 0.61 -9.07 22.37
CA SER A 308 0.73 -7.81 23.07
C SER A 308 0.33 -6.64 22.16
N ALA A 309 -0.12 -5.54 22.76
CA ALA A 309 -0.25 -4.25 22.08
C ALA A 309 1.11 -3.51 21.94
N ASP A 310 2.10 -3.89 22.74
CA ASP A 310 3.48 -3.39 22.60
C ASP A 310 4.20 -4.07 21.44
N THR A 311 4.34 -3.36 20.34
CA THR A 311 4.96 -3.85 19.10
C THR A 311 6.43 -4.27 19.28
N GLY A 312 7.12 -3.68 20.24
CA GLY A 312 8.50 -4.01 20.58
C GLY A 312 8.67 -5.38 21.26
N SER A 313 7.57 -5.99 21.71
CA SER A 313 7.56 -7.32 22.33
C SER A 313 7.25 -8.46 21.34
N TRP A 314 6.89 -8.16 20.10
CA TRP A 314 6.55 -9.17 19.10
C TRP A 314 7.78 -9.97 18.66
N ASP A 315 7.61 -11.27 18.53
CA ASP A 315 8.61 -12.10 17.86
C ASP A 315 8.55 -11.92 16.33
N ALA A 316 9.46 -12.53 15.61
CA ALA A 316 9.58 -12.36 14.16
C ALA A 316 8.33 -12.83 13.38
N GLU A 317 7.69 -13.91 13.83
CA GLU A 317 6.47 -14.45 13.22
C GLU A 317 5.28 -13.52 13.46
N GLU A 318 5.18 -13.00 14.67
CA GLU A 318 4.15 -12.06 15.05
C GLU A 318 4.33 -10.71 14.35
N LEU A 319 5.55 -10.19 14.32
CA LEU A 319 5.89 -8.98 13.58
C LEU A 319 5.48 -9.12 12.10
N LYS A 320 5.87 -10.22 11.46
CA LYS A 320 5.48 -10.49 10.07
C LYS A 320 3.96 -10.52 9.92
N ARG A 321 3.24 -11.26 10.79
CA ARG A 321 1.77 -11.34 10.75
C ARG A 321 1.11 -9.97 10.89
N MET A 322 1.60 -9.13 11.81
CA MET A 322 1.05 -7.80 12.08
C MET A 322 1.39 -6.76 11.00
N HIS A 323 2.36 -7.05 10.15
CA HIS A 323 2.70 -6.27 8.96
C HIS A 323 2.16 -6.88 7.65
N SER A 324 1.31 -7.89 7.74
CA SER A 324 0.77 -8.60 6.58
C SER A 324 -0.67 -8.20 6.28
N THR A 325 -0.89 -7.63 5.10
CA THR A 325 -2.19 -7.44 4.48
C THR A 325 -2.35 -8.40 3.30
N ASP A 326 -3.35 -8.18 2.44
CA ASP A 326 -3.60 -9.05 1.30
C ASP A 326 -3.48 -8.26 0.01
N PHE A 327 -3.06 -8.91 -1.09
CA PHE A 327 -3.06 -8.34 -2.43
C PHE A 327 -3.65 -9.29 -3.47
N LEU A 328 -4.13 -8.71 -4.57
CA LEU A 328 -4.69 -9.40 -5.73
C LEU A 328 -4.21 -8.73 -7.02
N VAL A 329 -3.94 -9.51 -8.06
CA VAL A 329 -3.58 -9.03 -9.41
C VAL A 329 -4.55 -9.61 -10.42
N TRP A 330 -5.43 -8.80 -10.95
CA TRP A 330 -6.45 -9.16 -11.92
C TRP A 330 -6.16 -8.55 -13.30
N ASN A 331 -6.64 -9.17 -14.38
CA ASN A 331 -6.62 -8.59 -15.72
C ASN A 331 -7.82 -9.05 -16.57
N ASN A 332 -8.22 -8.24 -17.57
CA ASN A 332 -9.35 -8.53 -18.45
C ASN A 332 -8.95 -9.16 -19.81
N PHE A 333 -7.68 -9.39 -20.06
CA PHE A 333 -7.20 -9.83 -21.40
C PHE A 333 -6.56 -11.22 -21.39
N GLY A 334 -6.74 -11.98 -20.31
CA GLY A 334 -6.31 -13.37 -20.21
C GLY A 334 -4.80 -13.57 -20.16
N ALA A 335 -4.03 -12.56 -19.70
CA ALA A 335 -2.62 -12.73 -19.44
C ALA A 335 -2.38 -13.64 -18.25
N GLU A 336 -1.49 -14.61 -18.40
CA GLU A 336 -0.99 -15.41 -17.27
C GLU A 336 0.06 -14.59 -16.54
N LEU A 337 -0.37 -13.86 -15.51
CA LEU A 337 0.51 -13.06 -14.65
C LEU A 337 0.98 -13.93 -13.49
N GLU A 338 2.27 -13.93 -13.23
CA GLU A 338 2.83 -14.60 -12.07
C GLU A 338 3.05 -13.58 -10.94
N ALA A 339 2.66 -13.93 -9.73
CA ALA A 339 2.98 -13.20 -8.52
C ALA A 339 3.54 -14.14 -7.46
N PRO A 340 4.52 -13.71 -6.66
CA PRO A 340 4.97 -14.52 -5.53
C PRO A 340 3.88 -14.56 -4.45
N ALA A 341 3.92 -15.58 -3.59
CA ALA A 341 2.99 -15.69 -2.47
C ALA A 341 3.09 -14.51 -1.49
N GLU A 342 4.24 -13.83 -1.45
CA GLU A 342 4.50 -12.68 -0.60
C GLU A 342 5.20 -11.59 -1.42
N VAL A 343 4.70 -10.35 -1.32
CA VAL A 343 5.29 -9.16 -1.96
C VAL A 343 5.53 -8.10 -0.90
N SER A 344 6.74 -7.60 -0.78
CA SER A 344 7.00 -6.46 0.09
C SER A 344 6.61 -5.14 -0.58
N CYS A 345 6.36 -4.12 0.25
CA CYS A 345 6.13 -2.76 -0.21
C CYS A 345 7.23 -2.28 -1.18
N THR A 346 8.51 -2.49 -0.83
CA THR A 346 9.67 -2.16 -1.68
C THR A 346 9.63 -2.87 -3.04
N GLY A 347 9.23 -4.15 -3.05
CA GLY A 347 9.30 -5.01 -4.23
C GLY A 347 8.17 -4.82 -5.22
N LEU A 348 6.98 -4.39 -4.78
CA LEU A 348 5.76 -4.37 -5.61
C LEU A 348 5.97 -3.58 -6.91
N GLY A 349 6.70 -2.46 -6.86
CA GLY A 349 6.98 -1.67 -8.05
C GLY A 349 7.68 -2.44 -9.17
N THR A 350 8.54 -3.40 -8.82
CA THR A 350 9.24 -4.25 -9.82
C THR A 350 8.28 -5.21 -10.52
N TYR A 351 7.29 -5.73 -9.78
CA TYR A 351 6.26 -6.61 -10.33
C TYR A 351 5.28 -5.83 -11.22
N LEU A 352 4.84 -4.64 -10.79
CA LEU A 352 3.98 -3.76 -11.60
C LEU A 352 4.58 -3.49 -12.98
N LEU A 353 5.87 -3.15 -13.02
CA LEU A 353 6.58 -2.94 -14.27
C LEU A 353 6.65 -4.22 -15.11
N GLY A 354 6.90 -5.37 -14.48
CA GLY A 354 6.93 -6.66 -15.14
C GLY A 354 5.57 -7.05 -15.73
N TRP A 355 4.49 -6.91 -14.96
CA TRP A 355 3.13 -7.20 -15.43
C TRP A 355 2.69 -6.28 -16.57
N ALA A 356 3.08 -5.01 -16.53
CA ALA A 356 2.86 -4.08 -17.64
C ALA A 356 3.77 -4.33 -18.85
N GLY A 357 4.70 -5.29 -18.78
CA GLY A 357 5.68 -5.57 -19.83
C GLY A 357 6.71 -4.47 -20.02
N LEU A 358 6.89 -3.59 -19.05
CA LEU A 358 7.79 -2.45 -19.16
C LEU A 358 9.22 -2.80 -18.74
N PRO A 359 10.24 -2.23 -19.43
CA PRO A 359 11.61 -2.42 -19.04
C PRO A 359 11.86 -1.78 -17.65
N LYS A 360 12.48 -2.54 -16.76
CA LYS A 360 12.87 -2.04 -15.44
C LYS A 360 14.12 -1.15 -15.57
N PRO A 361 14.10 0.11 -15.10
CA PRO A 361 15.32 0.90 -14.91
C PRO A 361 16.32 0.17 -14.01
N LEU A 362 17.62 0.47 -14.15
CA LEU A 362 18.70 -0.20 -13.40
C LEU A 362 18.43 -0.27 -11.88
N TYR A 363 17.84 0.77 -11.31
CA TYR A 363 17.48 0.77 -9.91
C TYR A 363 16.42 -0.28 -9.56
N PHE A 364 15.33 -0.37 -10.35
CA PHE A 364 14.30 -1.40 -10.14
C PHE A 364 14.80 -2.82 -10.47
N GLN A 365 15.79 -2.97 -11.36
CA GLN A 365 16.48 -4.24 -11.56
C GLN A 365 17.26 -4.64 -10.30
N TRP A 366 17.97 -3.68 -9.68
CA TRP A 366 18.66 -3.92 -8.42
C TRP A 366 17.68 -4.29 -7.29
N VAL A 367 16.55 -3.57 -7.17
CA VAL A 367 15.49 -3.91 -6.21
C VAL A 367 14.98 -5.34 -6.48
N SER A 368 14.72 -5.69 -7.73
CA SER A 368 14.28 -7.04 -8.11
C SER A 368 15.27 -8.12 -7.67
N ALA A 369 16.56 -7.94 -7.95
CA ALA A 369 17.61 -8.88 -7.55
C ALA A 369 17.78 -8.96 -6.02
N ALA A 370 17.69 -7.83 -5.31
CA ALA A 370 17.75 -7.82 -3.85
C ALA A 370 16.58 -8.58 -3.21
N MET A 371 15.39 -8.52 -3.81
CA MET A 371 14.20 -9.22 -3.32
C MET A 371 14.28 -10.75 -3.50
N GLU A 372 15.10 -11.25 -4.42
CA GLU A 372 15.36 -12.69 -4.58
C GLU A 372 16.21 -13.25 -3.42
N GLU A 373 17.05 -12.41 -2.82
CA GLU A 373 17.98 -12.81 -1.75
C GLU A 373 17.44 -12.49 -0.35
N MET A 374 16.57 -11.50 -0.21
CA MET A 374 16.06 -11.05 1.09
C MET A 374 14.63 -10.52 0.99
N THR A 375 13.80 -10.85 1.98
CA THR A 375 12.50 -10.22 2.15
C THR A 375 12.69 -8.94 2.94
N LEU A 376 12.49 -7.78 2.30
CA LEU A 376 12.54 -6.48 2.95
C LEU A 376 11.18 -6.19 3.59
N TYR A 377 11.04 -6.46 4.87
CA TYR A 377 9.98 -5.92 5.72
C TYR A 377 10.62 -5.41 7.02
N PRO A 378 9.97 -4.53 7.77
CA PRO A 378 10.59 -3.98 8.97
C PRO A 378 10.92 -5.10 9.96
N VAL A 379 12.20 -5.27 10.24
CA VAL A 379 12.69 -6.05 11.37
C VAL A 379 12.82 -5.07 12.51
N SER A 380 11.95 -5.15 13.51
CA SER A 380 11.92 -4.36 14.76
C SER A 380 12.88 -3.17 14.84
N TYR A 381 12.33 -2.00 14.96
CA TYR A 381 13.07 -0.80 15.38
C TYR A 381 13.31 -0.78 16.89
#